data_531a98c268a7da2e8b5cbd9ae635bbf6
#
_entry.id   531a98c268a7da2e8b5cbd9ae635bbf6
#
_cell.length_a   1.000
_cell.length_b   1.000
_cell.length_c   1.000
_cell.angle_alpha   90.00
_cell.angle_beta   90.00
_cell.angle_gamma   90.00
#
_symmetry.space_group_name_H-M   'P 1'
#
loop_
_entity.id
_entity.type
_entity.pdbx_description
1 polymer ?
#
loop_
_entity_poly.entity_id
_entity_poly.type
_entity_poly.pdbx_seq_one_letter_code
_entity_poly.pdbx_strand_id
1 'polypeptide(L)'
;SAASDVYKRQRCDRFCSSTSTNEGRCRGALRAAVRDELSDYYRRVAVLEALLRAEGLSLRRLLVWLVEPLERLRLLANACDACAPQDLQGGALCASLARLATHGDDRVRDLVEGLLAKTSEPVLAAIRRWVCSGKLLPDPAGEFFVQETGDEDDFWAARFALRPRMVPAFLSE
;
A
#
# COMPACT_ATOMS: atom_id res chain seq x y z
N SER A 1 13.34 4.31 -21.21
CA SER A 1 14.75 3.82 -21.36
C SER A 1 14.99 2.76 -20.30
N ALA A 2 15.66 1.64 -20.66
CA ALA A 2 15.92 0.50 -19.77
C ALA A 2 16.52 0.90 -18.40
N ALA A 3 17.43 1.89 -18.39
CA ALA A 3 17.98 2.44 -17.15
C ALA A 3 16.92 3.06 -16.23
N SER A 4 15.90 3.74 -16.80
CA SER A 4 14.78 4.30 -16.04
C SER A 4 13.93 3.20 -15.39
N ASP A 5 13.74 2.06 -16.05
CA ASP A 5 12.89 0.99 -15.56
C ASP A 5 13.59 0.16 -14.47
N VAL A 6 14.90 -0.04 -14.60
CA VAL A 6 15.74 -0.60 -13.54
C VAL A 6 15.69 0.28 -12.29
N TYR A 7 15.75 1.60 -12.44
CA TYR A 7 15.67 2.54 -11.33
C TYR A 7 14.29 2.49 -10.62
N LYS A 8 13.19 2.40 -11.37
CA LYS A 8 11.84 2.25 -10.80
C LYS A 8 11.72 0.98 -9.97
N ARG A 9 12.20 -0.15 -10.50
CA ARG A 9 12.23 -1.41 -9.78
C ARG A 9 13.04 -1.29 -8.49
N GLN A 10 14.24 -0.70 -8.54
CA GLN A 10 15.09 -0.50 -7.36
C GLN A 10 14.39 0.37 -6.29
N ARG A 11 13.55 1.34 -6.68
CA ARG A 11 12.76 2.13 -5.74
C ARG A 11 11.75 1.26 -4.99
N CYS A 12 11.01 0.42 -5.70
CA CYS A 12 10.07 -0.52 -5.09
C CYS A 12 10.80 -1.52 -4.18
N ASP A 13 11.91 -2.09 -4.62
CA ASP A 13 12.73 -3.01 -3.82
C ASP A 13 13.27 -2.34 -2.55
N ARG A 14 13.71 -1.08 -2.65
CA ARG A 14 14.17 -0.29 -1.51
C ARG A 14 13.04 -0.03 -0.53
N PHE A 15 11.87 0.35 -1.01
CA PHE A 15 10.66 0.52 -0.18
C PHE A 15 10.32 -0.78 0.57
N CYS A 16 10.40 -1.93 -0.10
CA CYS A 16 10.16 -3.24 0.51
C CYS A 16 11.23 -3.66 1.52
N SER A 17 12.46 -3.18 1.38
CA SER A 17 13.60 -3.56 2.23
C SER A 17 13.81 -2.65 3.43
N SER A 18 13.28 -1.42 3.39
CA SER A 18 13.42 -0.43 4.47
C SER A 18 12.51 -0.80 5.65
N THR A 19 12.97 -1.68 6.54
CA THR A 19 12.22 -2.07 7.74
C THR A 19 12.58 -1.15 8.92
N SER A 20 11.57 -0.60 9.59
CA SER A 20 11.74 0.15 10.85
C SER A 20 11.36 -0.74 12.02
N THR A 21 12.04 -0.57 13.16
CA THR A 21 11.78 -1.33 14.41
C THR A 21 10.37 -1.10 14.97
N ASN A 22 9.73 0.01 14.61
CA ASN A 22 8.37 0.35 15.04
C ASN A 22 7.43 0.49 13.84
N GLU A 23 7.51 -0.49 12.93
CA GLU A 23 6.67 -0.49 11.73
C GLU A 23 5.22 -0.84 12.05
N GLY A 24 4.29 0.01 11.62
CA GLY A 24 2.86 -0.24 11.72
C GLY A 24 2.39 -1.37 10.81
N ARG A 25 1.27 -1.98 11.18
CA ARG A 25 0.65 -3.09 10.42
C ARG A 25 0.23 -2.66 9.02
N CYS A 26 -0.27 -1.44 8.85
CA CYS A 26 -0.69 -0.90 7.55
C CYS A 26 0.50 -0.78 6.59
N ARG A 27 1.65 -0.31 7.09
CA ARG A 27 2.87 -0.22 6.29
C ARG A 27 3.40 -1.61 5.93
N GLY A 28 3.34 -2.57 6.85
CA GLY A 28 3.66 -3.97 6.59
C GLY A 28 2.76 -4.58 5.51
N ALA A 29 1.46 -4.31 5.56
CA ALA A 29 0.48 -4.75 4.56
C ALA A 29 0.74 -4.12 3.19
N LEU A 30 1.05 -2.82 3.13
CA LEU A 30 1.44 -2.15 1.89
C LEU A 30 2.69 -2.77 1.26
N ARG A 31 3.71 -3.06 2.07
CA ARG A 31 4.92 -3.73 1.56
C ARG A 31 4.65 -5.12 1.02
N ALA A 32 3.79 -5.88 1.68
CA ALA A 32 3.37 -7.18 1.17
C ALA A 32 2.65 -7.03 -0.17
N ALA A 33 1.73 -6.06 -0.29
CA ALA A 33 1.04 -5.76 -1.54
C ALA A 33 2.00 -5.35 -2.67
N VAL A 34 3.00 -4.52 -2.38
CA VAL A 34 4.04 -4.12 -3.36
C VAL A 34 4.89 -5.32 -3.79
N ARG A 35 5.24 -6.22 -2.86
CA ARG A 35 5.98 -7.47 -3.20
C ARG A 35 5.17 -8.39 -4.10
N ASP A 36 3.87 -8.51 -3.86
CA ASP A 36 2.98 -9.30 -4.74
C ASP A 36 2.99 -8.74 -6.17
N GLU A 37 2.85 -7.41 -6.33
CA GLU A 37 2.92 -6.74 -7.64
C GLU A 37 4.28 -6.94 -8.33
N LEU A 38 5.39 -6.85 -7.58
CA LEU A 38 6.72 -7.14 -8.12
C LEU A 38 6.87 -8.61 -8.53
N SER A 39 6.32 -9.54 -7.76
CA SER A 39 6.31 -10.97 -8.10
C SER A 39 5.56 -11.23 -9.40
N ASP A 40 4.43 -10.57 -9.61
CA ASP A 40 3.67 -10.67 -10.86
C ASP A 40 4.44 -10.07 -12.05
N TYR A 41 5.13 -8.96 -11.84
CA TYR A 41 6.04 -8.41 -12.84
C TYR A 41 7.15 -9.41 -13.23
N TYR A 42 7.83 -10.02 -12.26
CA TYR A 42 8.88 -11.00 -12.53
C TYR A 42 8.33 -12.25 -13.22
N ARG A 43 7.12 -12.70 -12.85
CA ARG A 43 6.47 -13.83 -13.52
C ARG A 43 6.21 -13.54 -14.99
N ARG A 44 5.72 -12.33 -15.31
CA ARG A 44 5.51 -11.90 -16.71
C ARG A 44 6.83 -11.84 -17.48
N VAL A 45 7.91 -11.32 -16.88
CA VAL A 45 9.23 -11.30 -17.51
C VAL A 45 9.74 -12.71 -17.80
N ALA A 46 9.59 -13.66 -16.86
CA ALA A 46 9.99 -15.05 -17.04
C ALA A 46 9.22 -15.74 -18.19
N VAL A 47 7.91 -15.46 -18.34
CA VAL A 47 7.12 -15.95 -19.47
C VAL A 47 7.63 -15.40 -20.80
N LEU A 48 7.97 -14.11 -20.86
CA LEU A 48 8.52 -13.50 -22.07
C LEU A 48 9.90 -14.08 -22.43
N GLU A 49 10.72 -14.37 -21.42
CA GLU A 49 12.02 -15.01 -21.60
C GLU A 49 11.88 -16.44 -22.16
N ALA A 50 10.92 -17.21 -21.65
CA ALA A 50 10.60 -18.54 -22.16
C ALA A 50 10.11 -18.49 -23.63
N LEU A 51 9.23 -17.54 -23.97
CA LEU A 51 8.75 -17.35 -25.34
C LEU A 51 9.88 -16.92 -26.30
N LEU A 52 10.79 -16.07 -25.82
CA LEU A 52 11.96 -15.65 -26.62
C LEU A 52 12.84 -16.85 -26.97
N ARG A 53 13.04 -17.77 -26.05
CA ARG A 53 13.85 -18.98 -26.26
C ARG A 53 13.19 -20.00 -27.16
N ALA A 54 11.85 -20.15 -27.06
CA ALA A 54 11.11 -21.18 -27.80
C ALA A 54 10.78 -20.78 -29.24
N GLU A 55 10.30 -19.56 -29.46
CA GLU A 55 9.71 -19.13 -30.74
C GLU A 55 10.50 -18.03 -31.45
N GLY A 56 11.42 -17.38 -30.75
CA GLY A 56 12.06 -16.14 -31.22
C GLY A 56 11.08 -14.98 -31.27
N LEU A 57 11.23 -14.01 -30.39
CA LEU A 57 10.41 -12.80 -30.35
C LEU A 57 11.04 -11.69 -31.19
N SER A 58 10.27 -11.10 -32.13
CA SER A 58 10.71 -9.87 -32.76
C SER A 58 10.71 -8.72 -31.74
N LEU A 59 11.61 -7.76 -31.90
CA LEU A 59 11.71 -6.56 -31.07
C LEU A 59 10.37 -5.81 -30.97
N ARG A 60 9.63 -5.73 -32.06
CA ARG A 60 8.31 -5.08 -32.09
C ARG A 60 7.30 -5.79 -31.20
N ARG A 61 7.27 -7.12 -31.24
CA ARG A 61 6.37 -7.93 -30.42
C ARG A 61 6.75 -7.83 -28.94
N LEU A 62 8.04 -7.87 -28.62
CA LEU A 62 8.55 -7.68 -27.29
C LEU A 62 8.16 -6.31 -26.69
N LEU A 63 8.29 -5.23 -27.48
CA LEU A 63 7.86 -3.90 -27.03
C LEU A 63 6.38 -3.84 -26.69
N VAL A 64 5.52 -4.40 -27.52
CA VAL A 64 4.07 -4.43 -27.26
C VAL A 64 3.75 -5.15 -25.94
N TRP A 65 4.40 -6.28 -25.67
CA TRP A 65 4.20 -7.05 -24.43
C TRP A 65 4.76 -6.36 -23.18
N LEU A 66 5.77 -5.51 -23.32
CA LEU A 66 6.42 -4.82 -22.19
C LEU A 66 5.75 -3.50 -21.81
N VAL A 67 4.96 -2.88 -22.69
CA VAL A 67 4.35 -1.56 -22.43
C VAL A 67 3.56 -1.57 -21.12
N GLU A 68 2.60 -2.48 -20.99
CA GLU A 68 1.71 -2.56 -19.82
C GLU A 68 2.48 -2.87 -18.51
N PRO A 69 3.35 -3.89 -18.44
CA PRO A 69 4.14 -4.16 -17.24
C PRO A 69 5.03 -2.98 -16.80
N LEU A 70 5.62 -2.27 -17.76
CA LEU A 70 6.49 -1.12 -17.46
C LEU A 70 5.69 0.10 -16.97
N GLU A 71 4.52 0.35 -17.53
CA GLU A 71 3.61 1.38 -17.03
C GLU A 71 3.16 1.06 -15.61
N ARG A 72 2.74 -0.20 -15.36
CA ARG A 72 2.34 -0.66 -14.02
C ARG A 72 3.48 -0.52 -13.01
N LEU A 73 4.72 -0.89 -13.37
CA LEU A 73 5.89 -0.70 -12.53
C LEU A 73 6.17 0.78 -12.22
N ARG A 74 5.96 1.67 -13.19
CA ARG A 74 6.07 3.12 -13.00
C ARG A 74 5.06 3.64 -11.99
N LEU A 75 3.81 3.21 -12.10
CA LEU A 75 2.74 3.60 -11.18
C LEU A 75 3.02 3.08 -9.76
N LEU A 76 3.48 1.83 -9.65
CA LEU A 76 3.88 1.23 -8.39
C LEU A 76 5.01 2.02 -7.71
N ALA A 77 6.04 2.43 -8.47
CA ALA A 77 7.13 3.24 -7.95
C ALA A 77 6.63 4.62 -7.46
N ASN A 78 5.71 5.26 -8.17
CA ASN A 78 5.12 6.52 -7.74
C ASN A 78 4.28 6.35 -6.44
N ALA A 79 3.53 5.24 -6.32
CA ALA A 79 2.81 4.93 -5.08
C ALA A 79 3.77 4.69 -3.91
N CYS A 80 4.88 3.97 -4.13
CA CYS A 80 5.92 3.77 -3.12
C CYS A 80 6.52 5.09 -2.65
N ASP A 81 6.78 6.03 -3.56
CA ASP A 81 7.33 7.34 -3.20
C ASP A 81 6.34 8.20 -2.41
N ALA A 82 5.07 8.19 -2.80
CA ALA A 82 4.03 8.91 -2.07
C ALA A 82 3.86 8.39 -0.63
N CYS A 83 4.16 7.11 -0.41
CA CYS A 83 4.09 6.43 0.88
C CYS A 83 5.45 6.30 1.59
N ALA A 84 6.54 6.82 1.01
CA ALA A 84 7.88 6.72 1.56
C ALA A 84 8.08 7.43 2.92
N PRO A 85 7.46 8.61 3.21
CA PRO A 85 7.62 9.28 4.49
C PRO A 85 7.27 8.35 5.65
N GLN A 86 8.18 8.24 6.63
CA GLN A 86 8.04 7.28 7.74
C GLN A 86 7.00 7.70 8.79
N ASP A 87 6.64 8.96 8.80
CA ASP A 87 5.59 9.54 9.64
C ASP A 87 4.16 9.21 9.15
N LEU A 88 4.03 8.73 7.90
CA LEU A 88 2.77 8.25 7.37
C LEU A 88 2.48 6.84 7.87
N GLN A 89 1.58 6.70 8.83
CA GLN A 89 1.15 5.42 9.41
C GLN A 89 -0.38 5.33 9.44
N GLY A 90 -0.91 4.12 9.56
CA GLY A 90 -2.33 3.86 9.74
C GLY A 90 -3.23 4.56 8.73
N GLY A 91 -4.23 5.30 9.23
CA GLY A 91 -5.18 6.04 8.40
C GLY A 91 -4.57 7.13 7.54
N ALA A 92 -3.48 7.79 7.98
CA ALA A 92 -2.79 8.79 7.18
C ALA A 92 -2.10 8.17 5.95
N LEU A 93 -1.55 6.95 6.09
CA LEU A 93 -1.00 6.18 4.98
C LEU A 93 -2.11 5.80 3.98
N CYS A 94 -3.25 5.31 4.47
CA CYS A 94 -4.42 5.00 3.64
C CYS A 94 -4.95 6.24 2.90
N ALA A 95 -5.00 7.41 3.57
CA ALA A 95 -5.41 8.66 2.95
C ALA A 95 -4.44 9.12 1.84
N SER A 96 -3.14 8.88 2.00
CA SER A 96 -2.14 9.16 0.96
C SER A 96 -2.36 8.30 -0.30
N LEU A 97 -2.66 7.00 -0.13
CA LEU A 97 -3.02 6.11 -1.23
C LEU A 97 -4.37 6.51 -1.87
N ALA A 98 -5.38 6.80 -1.06
CA ALA A 98 -6.71 7.18 -1.55
C ALA A 98 -6.65 8.42 -2.47
N ARG A 99 -5.79 9.39 -2.18
CA ARG A 99 -5.57 10.55 -3.05
C ARG A 99 -5.02 10.16 -4.44
N LEU A 100 -4.24 9.10 -4.53
CA LEU A 100 -3.75 8.61 -5.82
C LEU A 100 -4.86 7.89 -6.61
N ALA A 101 -5.86 7.31 -5.93
CA ALA A 101 -7.00 6.65 -6.57
C ALA A 101 -7.97 7.65 -7.25
N THR A 102 -7.93 8.95 -6.89
CA THR A 102 -8.73 9.99 -7.56
C THR A 102 -8.22 10.34 -8.96
N HIS A 103 -7.16 9.70 -9.43
CA HIS A 103 -6.63 9.92 -10.77
C HIS A 103 -7.62 9.45 -11.84
N GLY A 104 -7.74 10.21 -12.95
CA GLY A 104 -8.71 9.92 -14.01
C GLY A 104 -8.40 8.68 -14.88
N ASP A 105 -7.24 8.06 -14.74
CA ASP A 105 -6.85 6.86 -15.49
C ASP A 105 -7.29 5.60 -14.71
N ASP A 106 -8.12 4.77 -15.33
CA ASP A 106 -8.66 3.54 -14.74
C ASP A 106 -7.54 2.56 -14.31
N ARG A 107 -6.45 2.47 -15.08
CA ARG A 107 -5.30 1.60 -14.74
C ARG A 107 -4.60 2.02 -13.46
N VAL A 108 -4.48 3.35 -13.26
CA VAL A 108 -3.93 3.92 -12.00
C VAL A 108 -4.86 3.58 -10.86
N ARG A 109 -6.16 3.80 -11.06
CA ARG A 109 -7.19 3.53 -10.06
C ARG A 109 -7.19 2.09 -9.63
N ASP A 110 -7.26 1.14 -10.56
CA ASP A 110 -7.29 -0.30 -10.27
C ASP A 110 -6.06 -0.75 -9.44
N LEU A 111 -4.87 -0.29 -9.81
CA LEU A 111 -3.66 -0.60 -9.05
C LEU A 111 -3.73 -0.02 -7.64
N VAL A 112 -4.07 1.26 -7.52
CA VAL A 112 -4.07 1.97 -6.23
C VAL A 112 -5.18 1.44 -5.33
N GLU A 113 -6.37 1.14 -5.85
CA GLU A 113 -7.46 0.53 -5.09
C GLU A 113 -7.06 -0.86 -4.58
N GLY A 114 -6.37 -1.66 -5.38
CA GLY A 114 -5.81 -2.94 -4.95
C GLY A 114 -4.80 -2.81 -3.80
N LEU A 115 -3.90 -1.81 -3.88
CA LEU A 115 -2.96 -1.50 -2.80
C LEU A 115 -3.69 -0.97 -1.56
N LEU A 116 -4.66 -0.06 -1.74
CA LEU A 116 -5.44 0.53 -0.66
C LEU A 116 -6.26 -0.52 0.09
N ALA A 117 -6.91 -1.44 -0.62
CA ALA A 117 -7.70 -2.52 -0.02
C ALA A 117 -6.85 -3.36 0.94
N LYS A 118 -5.65 -3.79 0.51
CA LYS A 118 -4.73 -4.56 1.35
C LYS A 118 -4.16 -3.73 2.52
N THR A 119 -3.83 -2.45 2.26
CA THR A 119 -3.24 -1.55 3.26
C THR A 119 -4.21 -1.17 4.35
N SER A 120 -5.50 -0.99 4.03
CA SER A 120 -6.54 -0.59 4.98
C SER A 120 -7.09 -1.75 5.82
N GLU A 121 -6.82 -2.99 5.46
CA GLU A 121 -7.34 -4.17 6.17
C GLU A 121 -7.06 -4.15 7.69
N PRO A 122 -5.84 -3.81 8.19
CA PRO A 122 -5.59 -3.71 9.63
C PRO A 122 -6.46 -2.66 10.33
N VAL A 123 -6.69 -1.50 9.70
CA VAL A 123 -7.56 -0.45 10.25
C VAL A 123 -9.02 -0.90 10.27
N LEU A 124 -9.49 -1.51 9.17
CA LEU A 124 -10.85 -2.04 9.10
C LEU A 124 -11.09 -3.18 10.10
N ALA A 125 -10.09 -4.02 10.34
CA ALA A 125 -10.15 -5.06 11.37
C ALA A 125 -10.22 -4.44 12.78
N ALA A 126 -9.49 -3.37 13.05
CA ALA A 126 -9.56 -2.63 14.31
C ALA A 126 -10.92 -1.98 14.51
N ILE A 127 -11.49 -1.34 13.47
CA ILE A 127 -12.84 -0.77 13.49
C ILE A 127 -13.88 -1.86 13.80
N ARG A 128 -13.82 -2.97 13.07
CA ARG A 128 -14.76 -4.10 13.28
C ARG A 128 -14.72 -4.59 14.72
N ARG A 129 -13.53 -4.78 15.27
CA ARG A 129 -13.37 -5.23 16.65
C ARG A 129 -13.88 -4.20 17.65
N TRP A 130 -13.56 -2.91 17.42
CA TRP A 130 -14.05 -1.83 18.25
C TRP A 130 -15.58 -1.75 18.29
N VAL A 131 -16.21 -1.77 17.12
CA VAL A 131 -17.68 -1.69 17.00
C VAL A 131 -18.37 -2.93 17.57
N CYS A 132 -17.83 -4.13 17.31
CA CYS A 132 -18.49 -5.37 17.72
C CYS A 132 -18.23 -5.78 19.17
N SER A 133 -17.10 -5.41 19.76
CA SER A 133 -16.70 -5.88 21.09
C SER A 133 -16.28 -4.79 22.07
N GLY A 134 -16.26 -3.53 21.65
CA GLY A 134 -15.84 -2.39 22.50
C GLY A 134 -14.37 -2.46 22.93
N LYS A 135 -13.55 -3.34 22.33
CA LYS A 135 -12.15 -3.56 22.73
C LYS A 135 -11.21 -3.03 21.68
N LEU A 136 -10.23 -2.24 22.11
CA LEU A 136 -9.12 -1.83 21.26
C LEU A 136 -8.15 -3.02 21.03
N LEU A 137 -7.61 -3.10 19.82
CA LEU A 137 -6.49 -3.97 19.52
C LEU A 137 -5.20 -3.36 20.07
N PRO A 138 -4.23 -4.17 20.52
CA PRO A 138 -2.90 -3.67 20.82
C PRO A 138 -2.32 -2.94 19.61
N ASP A 139 -2.05 -1.65 19.77
CA ASP A 139 -1.60 -0.75 18.70
C ASP A 139 -0.32 -0.01 19.13
N PRO A 140 0.84 -0.71 19.17
CA PRO A 140 2.10 -0.11 19.59
C PRO A 140 2.58 0.97 18.62
N ALA A 141 2.16 0.93 17.36
CA ALA A 141 2.52 1.91 16.34
C ALA A 141 1.58 3.12 16.30
N GLY A 142 0.45 3.07 17.02
CA GLY A 142 -0.52 4.16 17.07
C GLY A 142 -1.24 4.41 15.75
N GLU A 143 -1.54 3.35 15.00
CA GLU A 143 -2.15 3.44 13.67
C GLU A 143 -3.67 3.65 13.70
N PHE A 144 -4.32 3.25 14.79
CA PHE A 144 -5.76 3.40 14.93
C PHE A 144 -6.13 4.81 15.41
N PHE A 145 -7.24 5.32 14.90
CA PHE A 145 -7.68 6.68 15.19
C PHE A 145 -8.38 6.84 16.54
N VAL A 146 -8.73 5.76 17.24
CA VAL A 146 -9.23 5.78 18.61
C VAL A 146 -8.12 5.33 19.55
N GLN A 147 -7.86 6.12 20.58
CA GLN A 147 -6.89 5.77 21.64
C GLN A 147 -7.58 5.79 23.00
N GLU A 148 -7.11 4.95 23.90
CA GLU A 148 -7.52 4.94 25.30
C GLU A 148 -6.64 5.96 26.06
N THR A 149 -7.27 6.92 26.73
CA THR A 149 -6.61 8.03 27.42
C THR A 149 -6.96 8.11 28.90
N GLY A 150 -8.05 7.48 29.30
CA GLY A 150 -8.53 7.45 30.69
C GLY A 150 -8.37 6.09 31.35
N ASP A 151 -8.68 6.04 32.65
CA ASP A 151 -8.68 4.80 33.43
C ASP A 151 -9.89 3.92 33.11
N GLU A 152 -9.84 2.64 33.49
CA GLU A 152 -10.94 1.68 33.27
C GLU A 152 -12.24 2.08 33.94
N ASP A 153 -12.16 2.84 35.04
CA ASP A 153 -13.32 3.32 35.81
C ASP A 153 -13.92 4.62 35.24
N ASP A 154 -13.26 5.24 34.24
CA ASP A 154 -13.76 6.46 33.64
C ASP A 154 -15.00 6.21 32.78
N PHE A 155 -15.91 7.21 32.76
CA PHE A 155 -17.04 7.19 31.86
C PHE A 155 -16.57 7.06 30.41
N TRP A 156 -17.26 6.29 29.60
CA TRP A 156 -16.85 5.91 28.24
C TRP A 156 -16.34 7.10 27.39
N ALA A 157 -16.99 8.26 27.49
CA ALA A 157 -16.61 9.46 26.74
C ALA A 157 -15.28 10.09 27.22
N ALA A 158 -14.88 9.88 28.47
CA ALA A 158 -13.60 10.37 29.02
C ALA A 158 -12.46 9.37 28.76
N ARG A 159 -12.81 8.09 28.64
CA ARG A 159 -11.83 7.00 28.46
C ARG A 159 -11.19 6.98 27.07
N PHE A 160 -11.91 7.41 26.04
CA PHE A 160 -11.45 7.30 24.64
C PHE A 160 -11.38 8.67 23.97
N ALA A 161 -10.27 8.88 23.23
CA ALA A 161 -10.06 10.08 22.44
C ALA A 161 -9.85 9.73 20.97
N LEU A 162 -10.38 10.61 20.11
CA LEU A 162 -10.20 10.52 18.66
C LEU A 162 -8.88 11.21 18.25
N ARG A 163 -8.12 10.57 17.36
CA ARG A 163 -6.96 11.16 16.65
C ARG A 163 -7.39 11.58 15.25
N PRO A 164 -7.77 12.83 14.99
CA PRO A 164 -8.35 13.23 13.68
C PRO A 164 -7.40 13.00 12.49
N ARG A 165 -6.09 13.12 12.73
CA ARG A 165 -5.06 12.92 11.68
C ARG A 165 -4.95 11.47 11.20
N MET A 166 -5.42 10.52 11.99
CA MET A 166 -5.39 9.08 11.67
C MET A 166 -6.71 8.58 11.09
N VAL A 167 -7.72 9.42 10.99
CA VAL A 167 -8.99 9.04 10.34
C VAL A 167 -8.74 9.00 8.83
N PRO A 168 -8.97 7.83 8.19
CA PRO A 168 -8.88 7.75 6.73
C PRO A 168 -9.90 8.66 6.06
N ALA A 169 -9.50 9.33 4.97
CA ALA A 169 -10.37 10.28 4.26
C ALA A 169 -11.70 9.65 3.79
N PHE A 170 -11.70 8.36 3.45
CA PHE A 170 -12.89 7.62 3.03
C PHE A 170 -13.87 7.28 4.20
N LEU A 171 -13.54 7.63 5.44
CA LEU A 171 -14.43 7.50 6.62
C LEU A 171 -14.92 8.87 7.11
N SER A 172 -14.49 9.97 6.52
CA SER A 172 -14.79 11.33 6.99
C SER A 172 -15.85 12.06 6.14
N GLU A 173 -16.50 11.36 5.21
CA GLU A 173 -17.61 11.86 4.41
C GLU A 173 -18.95 11.79 5.13
#